data_76ac0c0faa70eeb8e6d5492b184bb991
#
_entry.id   76ac0c0faa70eeb8e6d5492b184bb991
#
_cell.length_a   1.000
_cell.length_b   1.000
_cell.length_c   1.000
_cell.angle_alpha   90.00
_cell.angle_beta   90.00
_cell.angle_gamma   90.00
#
_symmetry.space_group_name_H-M   'P 1'
#
loop_
_entity.id
_entity.type
_entity.pdbx_description
1 polymer ?
#
loop_
_entity_poly.entity_id
_entity_poly.type
_entity_poly.pdbx_seq_one_letter_code
_entity_poly.pdbx_strand_id
1 'polypeptide(L)'
;MHPGEPPGSFLCEGILRALLNPLNEKTVQRLLTVVEIHVVPMQNPDGVIVGNSRVNIGGVDMNRRWGSSVLDKNVTPEVSTLKDYLQRYRNKVLMFLDLHGHTKGDGIFFYACQPDLPKINATD
;
A
#
# COMPACT_ATOMS: atom_id res chain seq x y z
N MET A 1 0.42 -6.50 -2.99
CA MET A 1 1.19 -7.36 -2.07
C MET A 1 0.80 -8.83 -2.17
N HIS A 2 -0.50 -9.18 -2.06
CA HIS A 2 -0.95 -10.55 -2.25
C HIS A 2 -1.13 -10.87 -3.74
N PRO A 3 -0.41 -11.85 -4.32
CA PRO A 3 -0.43 -12.11 -5.76
C PRO A 3 -1.78 -12.49 -6.32
N GLY A 4 -2.59 -13.24 -5.53
CA GLY A 4 -3.91 -13.71 -5.92
C GLY A 4 -5.05 -12.69 -5.72
N GLU A 5 -4.74 -11.42 -5.53
CA GLU A 5 -5.73 -10.34 -5.37
C GLU A 5 -5.76 -9.37 -6.57
N PRO A 6 -6.22 -9.80 -7.78
CA PRO A 6 -6.28 -8.95 -8.97
C PRO A 6 -6.97 -7.59 -8.78
N PRO A 7 -8.00 -7.44 -7.89
CA PRO A 7 -8.62 -6.15 -7.67
C PRO A 7 -7.65 -5.04 -7.28
N GLY A 8 -6.58 -5.35 -6.51
CA GLY A 8 -5.53 -4.38 -6.18
C GLY A 8 -4.82 -3.83 -7.42
N SER A 9 -4.55 -4.70 -8.40
CA SER A 9 -3.93 -4.30 -9.68
C SER A 9 -4.85 -3.43 -10.52
N PHE A 10 -6.13 -3.78 -10.61
CA PHE A 10 -7.12 -2.96 -11.34
C PHE A 10 -7.33 -1.60 -10.68
N LEU A 11 -7.35 -1.53 -9.35
CA LEU A 11 -7.42 -0.26 -8.62
C LEU A 11 -6.19 0.61 -8.90
N CYS A 12 -4.99 0.03 -8.84
CA CYS A 12 -3.75 0.74 -9.16
C CYS A 12 -3.75 1.27 -10.60
N GLU A 13 -4.12 0.44 -11.57
CA GLU A 13 -4.24 0.85 -12.96
C GLU A 13 -5.28 1.97 -13.13
N GLY A 14 -6.44 1.86 -12.50
CA GLY A 14 -7.49 2.87 -12.56
C GLY A 14 -7.01 4.22 -12.01
N ILE A 15 -6.30 4.23 -10.89
CA ILE A 15 -5.69 5.43 -10.31
C ILE A 15 -4.67 6.04 -11.28
N LEU A 16 -3.77 5.24 -11.83
CA LEU A 16 -2.77 5.72 -12.80
C LEU A 16 -3.43 6.30 -14.05
N ARG A 17 -4.44 5.62 -14.59
CA ARG A 17 -5.22 6.12 -15.74
C ARG A 17 -5.90 7.45 -15.42
N ALA A 18 -6.47 7.61 -14.23
CA ALA A 18 -7.10 8.86 -13.80
C ALA A 18 -6.08 10.01 -13.68
N LEU A 19 -4.91 9.72 -13.11
CA LEU A 19 -3.83 10.71 -12.97
C LEU A 19 -3.23 11.14 -14.32
N LEU A 20 -3.19 10.25 -15.30
CA LEU A 20 -2.61 10.50 -16.62
C LEU A 20 -3.64 10.92 -17.68
N ASN A 21 -4.92 10.97 -17.33
CA ASN A 21 -5.97 11.35 -18.27
C ASN A 21 -5.94 12.86 -18.56
N PRO A 22 -5.79 13.28 -19.83
CA PRO A 22 -5.79 14.70 -20.20
C PRO A 22 -7.05 15.48 -19.75
N LEU A 23 -8.19 14.82 -19.64
CA LEU A 23 -9.43 15.43 -19.14
C LEU A 23 -9.33 15.85 -17.65
N ASN A 24 -8.44 15.24 -16.90
CA ASN A 24 -8.21 15.52 -15.48
C ASN A 24 -6.99 16.45 -15.27
N GLU A 25 -6.32 16.87 -16.33
CA GLU A 25 -5.03 17.58 -16.29
C GLU A 25 -5.01 18.73 -15.27
N LYS A 26 -6.00 19.63 -15.35
CA LYS A 26 -6.05 20.80 -14.44
C LYS A 26 -6.16 20.39 -12.98
N THR A 27 -6.96 19.38 -12.67
CA THR A 27 -7.16 18.88 -11.30
C THR A 27 -5.89 18.19 -10.79
N VAL A 28 -5.28 17.37 -11.64
CA VAL A 28 -4.05 16.65 -11.31
C VAL A 28 -2.89 17.62 -11.12
N GLN A 29 -2.72 18.61 -12.02
CA GLN A 29 -1.69 19.63 -11.87
C GLN A 29 -1.83 20.39 -10.53
N ARG A 30 -3.06 20.80 -10.17
CA ARG A 30 -3.29 21.44 -8.86
C ARG A 30 -2.92 20.52 -7.69
N LEU A 31 -3.25 19.23 -7.77
CA LEU A 31 -2.88 18.26 -6.75
C LEU A 31 -1.34 18.17 -6.64
N LEU A 32 -0.64 18.03 -7.76
CA LEU A 32 0.80 17.88 -7.81
C LEU A 32 1.59 19.13 -7.42
N THR A 33 0.93 20.31 -7.25
CA THR A 33 1.60 21.46 -6.64
C THR A 33 1.80 21.33 -5.13
N VAL A 34 1.04 20.43 -4.49
CA VAL A 34 1.03 20.28 -3.03
C VAL A 34 1.42 18.88 -2.54
N VAL A 35 1.36 17.87 -3.41
CA VAL A 35 1.75 16.50 -3.08
C VAL A 35 2.62 15.88 -4.17
N GLU A 36 3.48 14.97 -3.76
CA GLU A 36 4.23 14.05 -4.62
C GLU A 36 3.60 12.66 -4.47
N ILE A 37 3.32 11.99 -5.60
CA ILE A 37 2.64 10.69 -5.60
C ILE A 37 3.66 9.62 -5.98
N HIS A 38 3.91 8.70 -5.06
CA HIS A 38 4.77 7.55 -5.26
C HIS A 38 3.90 6.31 -5.46
N VAL A 39 4.18 5.55 -6.51
CA VAL A 39 3.41 4.34 -6.83
C VAL A 39 4.34 3.14 -6.87
N VAL A 40 4.00 2.11 -6.11
CA VAL A 40 4.61 0.79 -6.20
C VAL A 40 3.59 -0.15 -6.82
N PRO A 41 3.61 -0.35 -8.15
CA PRO A 41 2.53 -1.03 -8.86
C PRO A 41 2.46 -2.53 -8.54
N MET A 42 3.58 -3.14 -8.15
CA MET A 42 3.65 -4.56 -7.83
C MET A 42 4.67 -4.80 -6.73
N GLN A 43 4.18 -5.13 -5.53
CA GLN A 43 5.01 -5.37 -4.35
C GLN A 43 5.59 -6.79 -4.31
N ASN A 44 4.97 -7.75 -5.00
CA ASN A 44 5.31 -9.16 -4.96
C ASN A 44 5.36 -9.75 -6.38
N PRO A 45 6.31 -9.32 -7.22
CA PRO A 45 6.41 -9.81 -8.61
C PRO A 45 6.72 -11.31 -8.68
N ASP A 46 7.58 -11.81 -7.79
CA ASP A 46 7.95 -13.22 -7.78
C ASP A 46 6.76 -14.11 -7.42
N GLY A 47 5.97 -13.72 -6.43
CA GLY A 47 4.74 -14.43 -6.08
C GLY A 47 3.73 -14.48 -7.22
N VAL A 48 3.62 -13.41 -8.01
CA VAL A 48 2.78 -13.37 -9.21
C VAL A 48 3.30 -14.34 -10.28
N ILE A 49 4.60 -14.33 -10.56
CA ILE A 49 5.23 -15.19 -11.59
C ILE A 49 5.06 -16.67 -11.25
N VAL A 50 5.23 -17.05 -9.98
CA VAL A 50 5.10 -18.47 -9.57
C VAL A 50 3.65 -18.89 -9.29
N GLY A 51 2.70 -17.97 -9.35
CA GLY A 51 1.26 -18.26 -9.17
C GLY A 51 0.82 -18.45 -7.72
N ASN A 52 1.52 -17.84 -6.76
CA ASN A 52 1.09 -17.86 -5.37
C ASN A 52 -0.22 -17.08 -5.18
N SER A 53 -1.08 -17.54 -4.29
CA SER A 53 -2.31 -16.80 -3.98
C SER A 53 -2.08 -15.66 -2.98
N ARG A 54 -1.14 -15.84 -2.03
CA ARG A 54 -1.01 -14.91 -0.91
C ARG A 54 0.43 -14.57 -0.52
N VAL A 55 1.31 -15.54 -0.56
CA VAL A 55 2.65 -15.45 0.01
C VAL A 55 3.70 -15.02 -1.04
N ASN A 56 4.86 -14.56 -0.58
CA ASN A 56 6.01 -14.36 -1.44
C ASN A 56 6.67 -15.70 -1.83
N ILE A 57 7.75 -15.64 -2.58
CA ILE A 57 8.48 -16.85 -3.02
C ILE A 57 9.04 -17.67 -1.83
N GLY A 58 9.29 -17.03 -0.69
CA GLY A 58 9.72 -17.68 0.54
C GLY A 58 8.57 -18.26 1.40
N GLY A 59 7.33 -18.26 0.89
CA GLY A 59 6.16 -18.80 1.60
C GLY A 59 5.64 -17.89 2.73
N VAL A 60 5.98 -16.61 2.74
CA VAL A 60 5.64 -15.67 3.81
C VAL A 60 4.54 -14.71 3.37
N ASP A 61 3.48 -14.57 4.20
CA ASP A 61 2.52 -13.49 4.07
C ASP A 61 3.17 -12.17 4.51
N MET A 62 3.56 -11.38 3.54
CA MET A 62 4.27 -10.13 3.75
C MET A 62 3.42 -9.09 4.49
N ASN A 63 2.10 -9.13 4.33
CA ASN A 63 1.20 -8.18 5.01
C ASN A 63 0.99 -8.50 6.49
N ARG A 64 1.63 -9.54 7.02
CA ARG A 64 1.75 -9.84 8.45
C ARG A 64 3.12 -9.49 9.03
N ARG A 65 3.99 -8.84 8.26
CA ARG A 65 5.38 -8.55 8.65
C ARG A 65 5.68 -7.07 8.86
N TRP A 66 4.73 -6.18 8.66
CA TRP A 66 4.95 -4.74 8.84
C TRP A 66 5.35 -4.34 10.26
N GLY A 67 4.78 -4.98 11.28
CA GLY A 67 5.06 -4.73 12.71
C GLY A 67 6.26 -5.50 13.26
N SER A 68 6.92 -6.35 12.48
CA SER A 68 8.06 -7.13 12.95
C SER A 68 9.26 -6.21 13.22
N SER A 69 9.79 -6.29 14.44
CA SER A 69 11.04 -5.61 14.82
C SER A 69 12.26 -6.21 14.13
N VAL A 70 12.18 -7.48 13.75
CA VAL A 70 13.22 -8.20 13.00
C VAL A 70 12.70 -8.45 11.59
N LEU A 71 12.95 -7.49 10.70
CA LEU A 71 12.77 -7.71 9.27
C LEU A 71 13.98 -8.49 8.79
N ASP A 72 13.77 -9.77 8.58
CA ASP A 72 14.76 -10.56 7.85
C ASP A 72 14.71 -10.15 6.38
N LYS A 73 15.73 -9.38 5.95
CA LYS A 73 15.87 -8.93 4.56
C LYS A 73 15.98 -10.10 3.58
N ASN A 74 16.33 -11.28 4.04
CA ASN A 74 16.41 -12.48 3.21
C ASN A 74 15.05 -13.16 3.06
N VAL A 75 14.15 -12.97 4.00
CA VAL A 75 12.82 -13.62 4.02
C VAL A 75 11.73 -12.71 3.45
N THR A 76 11.83 -11.42 3.70
CA THR A 76 10.86 -10.41 3.22
C THR A 76 11.57 -9.17 2.69
N PRO A 77 12.41 -9.30 1.65
CA PRO A 77 13.17 -8.18 1.07
C PRO A 77 12.23 -7.07 0.58
N GLU A 78 11.06 -7.43 0.08
CA GLU A 78 10.07 -6.50 -0.48
C GLU A 78 9.54 -5.54 0.60
N VAL A 79 9.18 -6.08 1.79
CA VAL A 79 8.70 -5.28 2.91
C VAL A 79 9.82 -4.42 3.49
N SER A 80 11.02 -4.99 3.67
CA SER A 80 12.15 -4.26 4.22
C SER A 80 12.57 -3.10 3.32
N THR A 81 12.63 -3.33 1.99
CA THR A 81 12.96 -2.29 1.02
C THR A 81 11.93 -1.16 1.02
N LEU A 82 10.63 -1.50 1.08
CA LEU A 82 9.58 -0.48 1.14
C LEU A 82 9.62 0.30 2.45
N LYS A 83 9.91 -0.35 3.59
CA LYS A 83 10.10 0.35 4.87
C LYS A 83 11.31 1.29 4.84
N ASP A 84 12.44 0.84 4.31
CA ASP A 84 13.63 1.68 4.15
C ASP A 84 13.34 2.88 3.22
N TYR A 85 12.55 2.67 2.17
CA TYR A 85 12.09 3.73 1.29
C TYR A 85 11.20 4.74 2.03
N LEU A 86 10.18 4.27 2.76
CA LEU A 86 9.25 5.13 3.51
C LEU A 86 9.95 5.91 4.63
N GLN A 87 11.02 5.37 5.22
CA GLN A 87 11.81 6.07 6.23
C GLN A 87 12.42 7.39 5.71
N ARG A 88 12.74 7.47 4.41
CA ARG A 88 13.26 8.71 3.81
C ARG A 88 12.23 9.84 3.84
N TYR A 89 10.95 9.49 3.90
CA TYR A 89 9.81 10.42 3.85
C TYR A 89 9.01 10.46 5.16
N ARG A 90 9.48 9.81 6.26
CA ARG A 90 8.68 9.55 7.47
C ARG A 90 7.88 10.75 8.01
N ASN A 91 8.41 11.97 7.87
CA ASN A 91 7.77 13.19 8.34
C ASN A 91 7.01 13.95 7.22
N LYS A 92 6.95 13.38 6.01
CA LYS A 92 6.33 13.98 4.82
C LYS A 92 5.23 13.10 4.23
N VAL A 93 5.04 11.89 4.73
CA VAL A 93 3.97 11.01 4.27
C VAL A 93 2.64 11.56 4.76
N LEU A 94 1.84 12.05 3.83
CA LEU A 94 0.48 12.51 4.09
C LEU A 94 -0.50 11.34 4.15
N MET A 95 -0.34 10.37 3.25
CA MET A 95 -1.22 9.22 3.11
C MET A 95 -0.44 8.02 2.57
N PHE A 96 -0.74 6.85 3.06
CA PHE A 96 -0.30 5.57 2.52
C PHE A 96 -1.52 4.73 2.18
N LEU A 97 -1.61 4.28 0.92
CA LEU A 97 -2.70 3.44 0.44
C LEU A 97 -2.14 2.06 0.09
N ASP A 98 -2.69 1.04 0.72
CA ASP A 98 -2.42 -0.37 0.39
C ASP A 98 -3.65 -0.94 -0.32
N LEU A 99 -3.48 -1.30 -1.60
CA LEU A 99 -4.57 -1.72 -2.48
C LEU A 99 -4.72 -3.23 -2.46
N HIS A 100 -5.86 -3.71 -1.99
CA HIS A 100 -6.16 -5.13 -1.81
C HIS A 100 -7.47 -5.56 -2.47
N GLY A 101 -7.63 -6.88 -2.65
CA GLY A 101 -8.93 -7.52 -2.80
C GLY A 101 -9.51 -7.89 -1.44
N HIS A 102 -10.82 -8.08 -1.36
CA HIS A 102 -11.49 -8.54 -0.15
C HIS A 102 -12.71 -9.41 -0.49
N THR A 103 -12.97 -10.45 0.35
CA THR A 103 -14.03 -11.42 0.11
C THR A 103 -15.32 -11.14 0.89
N LYS A 104 -15.30 -10.21 1.86
CA LYS A 104 -16.43 -9.94 2.76
C LYS A 104 -17.20 -8.65 2.46
N GLY A 105 -16.79 -7.90 1.47
CA GLY A 105 -17.41 -6.62 1.12
C GLY A 105 -17.68 -6.52 -0.36
N ASP A 106 -18.83 -5.99 -0.72
CA ASP A 106 -19.15 -5.63 -2.09
C ASP A 106 -18.69 -4.20 -2.38
N GLY A 107 -18.15 -3.98 -3.58
CA GLY A 107 -17.72 -2.67 -4.04
C GLY A 107 -16.39 -2.23 -3.43
N ILE A 108 -16.21 -0.90 -3.34
CA ILE A 108 -15.00 -0.26 -2.82
C ILE A 108 -15.25 0.22 -1.39
N PHE A 109 -14.36 -0.13 -0.48
CA PHE A 109 -14.39 0.35 0.88
C PHE A 109 -12.97 0.63 1.39
N PHE A 110 -12.86 1.39 2.48
CA PHE A 110 -11.59 1.76 3.10
C PHE A 110 -11.51 1.21 4.51
N TYR A 111 -10.34 0.67 4.85
CA TYR A 111 -9.92 0.47 6.23
C TYR A 111 -8.90 1.55 6.59
N ALA A 112 -9.04 2.15 7.75
CA ALA A 112 -8.03 3.04 8.30
C ALA A 112 -7.57 2.47 9.64
N CYS A 113 -6.24 2.47 9.86
CA CYS A 113 -5.71 2.27 11.18
C CYS A 113 -5.99 3.54 11.99
N GLN A 114 -6.75 3.40 13.07
CA GLN A 114 -6.91 4.49 14.01
C GLN A 114 -5.58 4.64 14.77
N PRO A 115 -4.91 5.80 14.72
CA PRO A 115 -3.77 6.02 15.60
C PRO A 115 -4.27 5.88 17.03
N ASP A 116 -3.43 5.33 17.92
CA ASP A 116 -3.71 5.32 19.36
C ASP A 116 -3.89 6.77 19.81
N LEU A 117 -5.13 7.23 19.80
CA LEU A 117 -5.46 8.51 20.41
C LEU A 117 -5.20 8.36 21.91
N PRO A 118 -4.51 9.30 22.55
CA PRO A 118 -4.40 9.29 23.99
C PRO A 118 -5.82 9.17 24.55
N LYS A 119 -6.05 8.18 25.43
CA LYS A 119 -7.33 8.04 26.12
C LYS A 119 -7.58 9.36 26.83
N ILE A 120 -8.50 10.16 26.32
CA ILE A 120 -9.00 11.33 27.03
C ILE A 120 -9.77 10.73 28.20
N ASN A 121 -9.16 10.77 29.39
CA ASN A 121 -9.85 10.41 30.60
C ASN A 121 -11.02 11.40 30.72
N ALA A 122 -12.23 10.89 30.74
CA ALA A 122 -13.47 11.67 30.86
C ALA A 122 -13.65 12.23 32.30
N THR A 123 -12.60 12.79 32.87
CA THR A 123 -12.55 13.36 34.22
C THR A 123 -11.67 14.63 34.25
N ASP A 124 -11.84 15.52 33.27
CA ASP A 124 -11.38 16.91 33.36
C ASP A 124 -12.49 17.85 32.87
#